data_7e7db897ab99dddb8c3347c8e0de4a34
#
_entry.id   7e7db897ab99dddb8c3347c8e0de4a34
#
_cell.length_a   1.000
_cell.length_b   1.000
_cell.length_c   1.000
_cell.angle_alpha   90.00
_cell.angle_beta   90.00
_cell.angle_gamma   90.00
#
_symmetry.space_group_name_H-M   'P 1'
#
loop_
_entity.id
_entity.type
_entity.pdbx_description
1 polymer ?
#
loop_
_entity_poly.entity_id
_entity_poly.type
_entity_poly.pdbx_seq_one_letter_code
_entity_poly.pdbx_strand_id
1 'polypeptide(L)'
;MEKREITGVQGQVNNIEVIFKEYYGSLCYFASRFLKDEEVIEDLVQDVFIALLEKKMLFQSEVHLKNFLYLSIRNSCLNYIRNT
;
A
#
# COMPACT_ATOMS: atom_id res chain seq x y z
N MET A 1 21.85 0.29 -9.94
CA MET A 1 21.39 0.28 -9.92
C MET A 1 20.63 0.52 -9.77
N GLU A 2 20.15 0.36 -9.53
CA GLU A 2 19.50 0.37 -9.44
C GLU A 2 18.64 0.74 -9.28
N LYS A 3 18.25 0.99 -9.50
CA LYS A 3 17.42 1.35 -9.50
C LYS A 3 16.37 1.23 -9.03
N ARG A 4 15.65 1.87 -9.04
CA ARG A 4 14.52 1.72 -8.56
C ARG A 4 13.80 0.78 -9.22
N GLU A 5 13.53 -0.21 -8.64
CA GLU A 5 12.95 -1.33 -9.27
C GLU A 5 11.49 -1.42 -9.03
N ILE A 6 10.90 -0.42 -8.43
CA ILE A 6 9.48 -0.47 -8.08
C ILE A 6 8.61 -0.76 -9.27
N THR A 7 8.90 -0.09 -10.37
CA THR A 7 8.05 -0.25 -11.54
C THR A 7 8.47 -1.41 -12.40
N GLY A 8 9.65 -1.94 -12.18
CA GLY A 8 10.12 -3.00 -13.02
C GLY A 8 10.38 -2.53 -14.43
N VAL A 9 11.01 -3.35 -15.20
CA VAL A 9 11.38 -2.96 -16.53
C VAL A 9 10.21 -2.85 -17.46
N GLN A 10 9.18 -3.59 -17.26
CA GLN A 10 8.04 -3.54 -18.14
C GLN A 10 6.88 -2.83 -17.51
N GLY A 11 7.17 -1.96 -16.57
CA GLY A 11 6.11 -1.26 -15.89
C GLY A 11 5.43 -2.09 -14.84
N GLN A 12 5.96 -3.25 -14.55
CA GLN A 12 5.39 -4.10 -13.51
C GLN A 12 5.99 -3.77 -12.17
N VAL A 13 5.19 -4.01 -11.14
CA VAL A 13 5.66 -3.91 -9.79
C VAL A 13 6.02 -5.32 -9.36
N ASN A 14 7.28 -5.58 -9.21
CA ASN A 14 7.68 -6.94 -8.90
C ASN A 14 8.63 -7.09 -7.72
N ASN A 15 8.79 -6.05 -6.92
CA ASN A 15 9.59 -6.18 -5.72
C ASN A 15 8.83 -5.63 -4.54
N ILE A 16 8.11 -6.53 -3.87
CA ILE A 16 7.24 -6.14 -2.77
C ILE A 16 8.03 -5.56 -1.62
N GLU A 17 9.25 -6.02 -1.43
CA GLU A 17 10.06 -5.53 -0.34
C GLU A 17 10.41 -4.06 -0.52
N VAL A 18 10.75 -3.69 -1.74
CA VAL A 18 11.07 -2.31 -2.05
C VAL A 18 9.83 -1.44 -1.89
N ILE A 19 8.70 -1.94 -2.37
CA ILE A 19 7.44 -1.21 -2.27
C ILE A 19 7.08 -1.00 -0.81
N PHE A 20 7.23 -2.04 -0.02
CA PHE A 20 6.92 -1.96 1.40
C PHE A 20 7.76 -0.87 2.07
N LYS A 21 9.06 -0.89 1.84
CA LYS A 21 9.94 0.09 2.46
C LYS A 21 9.64 1.50 1.99
N GLU A 22 9.27 1.62 0.73
CA GLU A 22 9.02 2.94 0.16
C GLU A 22 7.73 3.56 0.68
N TYR A 23 6.69 2.76 0.82
CA TYR A 23 5.37 3.30 1.09
C TYR A 23 4.80 3.06 2.47
N TYR A 24 5.36 2.12 3.23
CA TYR A 24 4.74 1.74 4.49
C TYR A 24 4.51 2.94 5.42
N GLY A 25 5.54 3.71 5.65
CA GLY A 25 5.43 4.86 6.56
C GLY A 25 4.44 5.89 6.06
N SER A 26 4.48 6.17 4.75
CA SER A 26 3.58 7.15 4.18
C SER A 26 2.13 6.70 4.28
N LEU A 27 1.88 5.41 4.08
CA LEU A 27 0.53 4.90 4.17
C LEU A 27 0.01 4.92 5.60
N CYS A 28 0.88 4.60 6.56
CA CYS A 28 0.48 4.70 7.96
C CYS A 28 0.16 6.14 8.32
N TYR A 29 0.96 7.08 7.85
CA TYR A 29 0.70 8.48 8.10
C TYR A 29 -0.63 8.90 7.49
N PHE A 30 -0.87 8.46 6.27
CA PHE A 30 -2.13 8.77 5.60
C PHE A 30 -3.31 8.20 6.38
N ALA A 31 -3.19 6.95 6.83
CA ALA A 31 -4.26 6.29 7.59
C ALA A 31 -4.53 7.01 8.90
N SER A 32 -3.51 7.65 9.47
CA SER A 32 -3.66 8.34 10.74
C SER A 32 -4.62 9.53 10.65
N ARG A 33 -4.95 9.94 9.44
CA ARG A 33 -5.95 10.97 9.25
C ARG A 33 -7.36 10.46 9.52
N PHE A 34 -7.55 9.16 9.44
CA PHE A 34 -8.85 8.54 9.64
C PHE A 34 -8.97 7.85 10.99
N LEU A 35 -7.89 7.28 11.47
CA LEU A 35 -7.88 6.47 12.69
C LEU A 35 -6.79 6.92 13.62
N LYS A 36 -6.97 6.66 14.91
CA LYS A 36 -5.98 7.03 15.90
C LYS A 36 -5.25 5.85 16.53
N ASP A 37 -5.82 4.67 16.45
CA ASP A 37 -5.24 3.48 17.03
C ASP A 37 -4.11 2.97 16.13
N GLU A 38 -2.88 3.09 16.59
CA GLU A 38 -1.74 2.73 15.79
C GLU A 38 -1.70 1.26 15.42
N GLU A 39 -2.15 0.39 16.31
CA GLU A 39 -2.17 -1.03 16.01
C GLU A 39 -3.13 -1.34 14.87
N VAL A 40 -4.28 -0.68 14.90
CA VAL A 40 -5.25 -0.87 13.83
C VAL A 40 -4.70 -0.35 12.51
N ILE A 41 -4.07 0.83 12.56
CA ILE A 41 -3.48 1.41 11.36
C ILE A 41 -2.46 0.46 10.74
N GLU A 42 -1.58 -0.08 11.56
CA GLU A 42 -0.55 -0.98 11.05
C GLU A 42 -1.16 -2.25 10.47
N ASP A 43 -2.18 -2.78 11.13
CA ASP A 43 -2.84 -3.97 10.61
C ASP A 43 -3.45 -3.72 9.25
N LEU A 44 -4.13 -2.59 9.10
CA LEU A 44 -4.78 -2.29 7.83
C LEU A 44 -3.76 -2.06 6.72
N VAL A 45 -2.66 -1.38 7.04
CA VAL A 45 -1.63 -1.16 6.05
C VAL A 45 -0.97 -2.47 5.65
N GLN A 46 -0.68 -3.33 6.62
CA GLN A 46 -0.10 -4.62 6.31
C GLN A 46 -1.03 -5.46 5.44
N ASP A 47 -2.33 -5.40 5.69
CA ASP A 47 -3.28 -6.14 4.89
C ASP A 47 -3.23 -5.73 3.42
N VAL A 48 -3.03 -4.46 3.16
CA VAL A 48 -2.94 -3.99 1.79
C VAL A 48 -1.72 -4.61 1.10
N PHE A 49 -0.59 -4.66 1.79
CA PHE A 49 0.61 -5.26 1.21
C PHE A 49 0.46 -6.76 1.03
N ILE A 50 -0.22 -7.42 1.97
CA ILE A 50 -0.47 -8.85 1.84
C ILE A 50 -1.34 -9.11 0.61
N ALA A 51 -2.38 -8.30 0.41
CA ALA A 51 -3.23 -8.45 -0.76
C ALA A 51 -2.44 -8.23 -2.04
N LEU A 52 -1.56 -7.25 -2.03
CA LEU A 52 -0.72 -6.98 -3.19
C LEU A 52 0.13 -8.19 -3.53
N LEU A 53 0.71 -8.79 -2.51
CA LEU A 53 1.55 -9.96 -2.68
C LEU A 53 0.75 -11.18 -3.15
N GLU A 54 -0.38 -11.43 -2.51
CA GLU A 54 -1.17 -12.60 -2.82
C GLU A 54 -1.77 -12.57 -4.21
N LYS A 55 -2.19 -11.38 -4.63
CA LYS A 55 -2.85 -11.26 -5.92
C LYS A 55 -1.87 -11.10 -7.07
N LYS A 56 -0.61 -10.91 -6.74
CA LYS A 56 0.43 -10.76 -7.77
C LYS A 56 0.02 -9.72 -8.79
N MET A 57 -0.44 -8.59 -8.29
CA MET A 57 -0.95 -7.55 -9.16
C MET A 57 0.15 -6.92 -9.97
N LEU A 58 -0.19 -6.51 -11.18
CA LEU A 58 0.72 -5.83 -12.06
C LEU A 58 0.27 -4.40 -12.22
N PHE A 59 1.21 -3.50 -12.19
CA PHE A 59 0.92 -2.07 -12.37
C PHE A 59 1.77 -1.55 -13.51
N GLN A 60 1.15 -0.72 -14.33
CA GLN A 60 1.85 -0.20 -15.49
C GLN A 60 2.74 0.98 -15.18
N SER A 61 2.54 1.58 -14.04
CA SER A 61 3.38 2.70 -13.65
C SER A 61 3.34 2.85 -12.16
N GLU A 62 4.28 3.64 -11.65
CA GLU A 62 4.30 3.93 -10.22
C GLU A 62 3.07 4.74 -9.81
N VAL A 63 2.54 5.54 -10.71
CA VAL A 63 1.33 6.29 -10.40
C VAL A 63 0.17 5.33 -10.13
N HIS A 64 0.03 4.30 -10.95
CA HIS A 64 -1.03 3.33 -10.74
C HIS A 64 -0.86 2.58 -9.43
N LEU A 65 0.37 2.20 -9.12
CA LEU A 65 0.66 1.55 -7.86
C LEU A 65 0.30 2.45 -6.69
N LYS A 66 0.75 3.68 -6.75
CA LYS A 66 0.52 4.62 -5.68
C LYS A 66 -0.98 4.84 -5.46
N ASN A 67 -1.71 5.03 -6.56
CA ASN A 67 -3.15 5.21 -6.46
C ASN A 67 -3.82 4.00 -5.82
N PHE A 68 -3.40 2.82 -6.23
CA PHE A 68 -3.96 1.60 -5.65
C PHE A 68 -3.74 1.55 -4.14
N LEU A 69 -2.52 1.85 -3.71
CA LEU A 69 -2.18 1.76 -2.29
C LEU A 69 -2.99 2.75 -1.47
N TYR A 70 -3.03 3.99 -1.90
CA TYR A 70 -3.74 5.01 -1.12
C TYR A 70 -5.25 4.80 -1.13
N LEU A 71 -5.79 4.40 -2.27
CA LEU A 71 -7.22 4.13 -2.34
C LEU A 71 -7.60 2.94 -1.48
N SER A 72 -6.76 1.90 -1.49
CA SER A 72 -7.01 0.72 -0.66
C SER A 72 -7.00 1.06 0.82
N ILE A 73 -6.02 1.87 1.24
CA ILE A 73 -5.94 2.27 2.64
C ILE A 73 -7.15 3.11 3.02
N ARG A 74 -7.53 4.05 2.17
CA ARG A 74 -8.69 4.88 2.45
C ARG A 74 -9.92 4.02 2.63
N ASN A 75 -10.14 3.09 1.71
CA ASN A 75 -11.30 2.23 1.79
C ASN A 75 -11.27 1.34 3.02
N SER A 76 -10.10 0.83 3.37
CA SER A 76 -9.97 -0.01 4.55
C SER A 76 -10.28 0.77 5.82
N CYS A 77 -9.79 2.00 5.90
CA CYS A 77 -10.05 2.83 7.06
C CYS A 77 -11.53 3.15 7.19
N LEU A 78 -12.16 3.51 6.08
CA LEU A 78 -13.57 3.83 6.11
C LEU A 78 -14.42 2.62 6.46
N ASN A 79 -14.05 1.45 5.95
CA ASN A 79 -14.74 0.23 6.31
C ASN A 79 -14.59 -0.08 7.79
N TYR A 80 -13.41 0.12 8.33
CA TYR A 80 -13.18 -0.11 9.74
C TYR A 80 -14.07 0.80 10.59
N ILE A 81 -14.11 2.07 10.23
CA ILE A 81 -14.93 3.03 10.96
C ILE A 81 -16.41 2.64 10.90
N ARG A 82 -16.84 2.26 9.72
CA ARG A 82 -18.26 1.92 9.53
C ARG A 82 -18.66 0.70 10.32
N ASN A 83 -17.74 -0.23 10.52
CA ASN A 83 -18.04 -1.49 11.17
C ASN A 83 -17.71 -1.54 12.66
N THR A 84 -17.29 -0.45 13.24
CA THR A 84 -17.00 -0.43 14.68
C THR A 84 -18.16 0.17 15.51
#